data_2cc3bdd0f92f3bfbd13c111eba387e36
#
_entry.id   2cc3bdd0f92f3bfbd13c111eba387e36
#
_cell.length_a   1.000
_cell.length_b   1.000
_cell.length_c   1.000
_cell.angle_alpha   90.00
_cell.angle_beta   90.00
_cell.angle_gamma   90.00
#
_symmetry.space_group_name_H-M   'P 1'
#
loop_
_entity.id
_entity.type
_entity.pdbx_description
1 polymer ?
#
loop_
_entity_poly.entity_id
_entity_poly.type
_entity_poly.pdbx_seq_one_letter_code
_entity_poly.pdbx_strand_id
1 'polypeptide(L)'
;MNTVSIAPTSSLRHLPLVSWLLAALLASGNAAAAPVEAPASTATPALIADKQIDAGDLSIGYADLGPAKGEVVILLHGWPYDINSYAQVAPQLAARGYRVIVPHLRGYGSTRFRSADTPRNGEPAALASDVIALMDALKIPRATLAGYDWGARSADIVAALWPERVNALVAVSGYLISSQEAGRKPLPPQAELQWWYQYYFATDRGRAGYTQYTHDFARQIWQLASPRWKFDDATFARSAAALDNPDHVAIVVHNYRWRLGLAEGEPKYAALEQQLAQAPAITVPTITIEGDANGAPHPQPQAYAGKFTGKYEHRTFEGGIGHNPPQEAPEAFVQAVIDATHLAHAKGGAR
;
A
#
# COMPACT_ATOMS: atom_id res chain seq x y z
N MET A 1 47.14 -41.08 -18.26
CA MET A 1 48.10 -41.10 -19.41
C MET A 1 47.64 -40.11 -20.43
N ASN A 2 48.51 -39.25 -20.78
CA ASN A 2 48.59 -38.20 -21.77
C ASN A 2 48.21 -36.77 -21.33
N THR A 3 49.26 -36.16 -20.81
CA THR A 3 49.59 -34.74 -20.77
C THR A 3 49.94 -34.21 -22.14
N VAL A 4 49.44 -33.03 -22.50
CA VAL A 4 50.14 -32.16 -23.45
C VAL A 4 50.09 -30.72 -22.94
N SER A 5 51.28 -30.24 -22.58
CA SER A 5 51.66 -28.87 -22.30
C SER A 5 52.21 -28.26 -23.58
N ILE A 6 51.88 -27.01 -23.89
CA ILE A 6 52.78 -26.12 -24.68
C ILE A 6 52.54 -24.67 -24.24
N ALA A 7 53.64 -24.03 -23.83
CA ALA A 7 53.79 -22.61 -23.52
C ALA A 7 54.58 -21.92 -24.69
N PRO A 8 55.11 -20.69 -24.56
CA PRO A 8 54.60 -19.49 -25.22
C PRO A 8 55.62 -18.93 -26.22
N THR A 9 55.25 -17.92 -27.01
CA THR A 9 56.27 -17.09 -27.69
C THR A 9 55.88 -15.61 -27.72
N SER A 10 56.84 -14.86 -27.23
CA SER A 10 57.03 -13.42 -27.25
C SER A 10 57.42 -12.89 -28.63
N SER A 11 57.09 -11.65 -28.96
CA SER A 11 58.06 -10.74 -29.58
C SER A 11 57.64 -9.28 -29.57
N LEU A 12 58.49 -8.46 -28.95
CA LEU A 12 58.57 -7.01 -29.05
C LEU A 12 59.05 -6.58 -30.45
N ARG A 13 58.64 -5.39 -30.92
CA ARG A 13 59.58 -4.42 -31.63
C ARG A 13 58.94 -3.01 -31.73
N HIS A 14 59.53 -2.08 -30.96
CA HIS A 14 60.13 -0.78 -31.27
C HIS A 14 59.43 0.30 -32.12
N LEU A 15 59.41 1.47 -31.47
CA LEU A 15 59.25 2.87 -31.88
C LEU A 15 60.11 3.33 -33.09
N PRO A 16 59.83 4.52 -33.71
CA PRO A 16 60.28 5.76 -33.07
C PRO A 16 59.41 7.03 -33.24
N LEU A 17 59.77 7.99 -32.36
CA LEU A 17 59.42 9.40 -32.33
C LEU A 17 59.69 10.18 -33.63
N VAL A 18 58.85 11.17 -33.93
CA VAL A 18 59.28 12.48 -34.42
C VAL A 18 58.34 13.58 -33.89
N SER A 19 58.91 14.50 -33.14
CA SER A 19 58.39 15.79 -32.75
C SER A 19 58.39 16.78 -33.91
N TRP A 20 57.47 17.73 -33.96
CA TRP A 20 57.75 19.17 -34.23
C TRP A 20 56.57 20.05 -33.87
N LEU A 21 56.91 21.11 -33.14
CA LEU A 21 56.08 22.22 -32.65
C LEU A 21 55.36 23.00 -33.76
N LEU A 22 54.17 23.50 -33.45
CA LEU A 22 53.79 24.89 -33.80
C LEU A 22 52.81 25.44 -32.76
N ALA A 23 53.25 26.46 -32.06
CA ALA A 23 52.45 27.25 -31.15
C ALA A 23 51.59 28.26 -31.93
N ALA A 24 50.28 28.26 -31.66
CA ALA A 24 49.43 29.40 -32.03
C ALA A 24 48.57 29.73 -30.79
N LEU A 25 48.88 30.87 -30.17
CA LEU A 25 48.02 31.52 -29.16
C LEU A 25 46.73 31.98 -29.84
N LEU A 26 45.62 31.41 -29.41
CA LEU A 26 44.31 32.04 -29.49
C LEU A 26 43.70 32.10 -28.08
N ALA A 27 43.71 33.28 -27.49
CA ALA A 27 42.98 33.58 -26.27
C ALA A 27 41.48 33.52 -26.57
N SER A 28 40.84 32.39 -26.21
CA SER A 28 39.38 32.28 -26.17
C SER A 28 38.98 32.31 -24.72
N GLY A 29 38.30 33.41 -24.33
CA GLY A 29 37.78 33.58 -23.00
C GLY A 29 36.82 32.41 -22.64
N ASN A 30 37.21 31.62 -21.66
CA ASN A 30 36.28 30.71 -20.99
C ASN A 30 35.28 31.53 -20.19
N ALA A 31 34.11 31.80 -20.77
CA ALA A 31 32.95 32.11 -19.98
C ALA A 31 32.57 30.79 -19.26
N ALA A 32 32.92 30.70 -17.98
CA ALA A 32 32.45 29.65 -17.12
C ALA A 32 30.91 29.75 -17.08
N ALA A 33 30.22 28.80 -17.71
CA ALA A 33 28.79 28.64 -17.55
C ALA A 33 28.54 28.39 -16.05
N ALA A 34 27.74 29.25 -15.42
CA ALA A 34 27.25 29.02 -14.07
C ALA A 34 26.62 27.63 -14.00
N PRO A 35 26.84 26.87 -12.93
CA PRO A 35 26.18 25.59 -12.78
C PRO A 35 24.66 25.84 -12.82
N VAL A 36 23.99 25.20 -13.77
CA VAL A 36 22.53 25.13 -13.77
C VAL A 36 22.18 24.34 -12.51
N GLU A 37 21.69 25.03 -11.48
CA GLU A 37 21.09 24.37 -10.32
C GLU A 37 20.00 23.45 -10.87
N ALA A 38 20.18 22.15 -10.66
CA ALA A 38 19.12 21.19 -10.88
C ALA A 38 17.89 21.66 -10.08
N PRO A 39 16.67 21.68 -10.68
CA PRO A 39 15.49 22.08 -9.96
C PRO A 39 15.43 21.32 -8.65
N ALA A 40 15.35 22.04 -7.53
CA ALA A 40 15.21 21.45 -6.22
C ALA A 40 14.07 20.44 -6.29
N SER A 41 14.37 19.19 -6.07
CA SER A 41 13.35 18.15 -5.89
C SER A 41 12.42 18.66 -4.80
N THR A 42 11.23 19.10 -5.15
CA THR A 42 10.20 19.48 -4.18
C THR A 42 9.75 18.17 -3.52
N ALA A 43 10.48 17.76 -2.47
CA ALA A 43 10.12 16.58 -1.71
C ALA A 43 8.65 16.73 -1.28
N THR A 44 7.84 15.74 -1.60
CA THR A 44 6.42 15.71 -1.17
C THR A 44 6.38 15.88 0.35
N PRO A 45 5.64 16.88 0.89
CA PRO A 45 5.51 17.05 2.32
C PRO A 45 4.96 15.77 2.97
N ALA A 46 5.46 15.43 4.16
CA ALA A 46 4.93 14.32 4.93
C ALA A 46 3.48 14.60 5.32
N LEU A 47 2.63 13.58 5.23
CA LEU A 47 1.31 13.61 5.85
C LEU A 47 1.45 13.30 7.33
N ILE A 48 0.90 14.16 8.19
CA ILE A 48 1.03 14.06 9.63
C ILE A 48 -0.30 13.67 10.25
N ALA A 49 -0.32 12.58 11.04
CA ALA A 49 -1.45 12.24 11.90
C ALA A 49 -1.37 13.11 13.17
N ASP A 50 -1.86 14.33 13.08
CA ASP A 50 -1.84 15.35 14.14
C ASP A 50 -3.03 15.24 15.10
N LYS A 51 -3.97 14.35 14.81
CA LYS A 51 -5.16 14.08 15.62
C LYS A 51 -5.14 12.68 16.20
N GLN A 52 -5.80 12.54 17.35
CA GLN A 52 -5.96 11.28 18.06
C GLN A 52 -7.40 11.17 18.56
N ILE A 53 -8.02 9.98 18.43
CA ILE A 53 -9.38 9.74 18.91
C ILE A 53 -9.53 8.31 19.43
N ASP A 54 -10.22 8.17 20.54
CA ASP A 54 -10.59 6.87 21.08
C ASP A 54 -11.76 6.26 20.28
N ALA A 55 -11.53 5.10 19.71
CA ALA A 55 -12.46 4.40 18.85
C ALA A 55 -12.34 2.88 19.07
N GLY A 56 -13.38 2.28 19.64
CA GLY A 56 -13.36 0.86 20.02
C GLY A 56 -12.19 0.50 20.92
N ASP A 57 -11.40 -0.47 20.51
CA ASP A 57 -10.21 -0.94 21.26
C ASP A 57 -9.00 0.01 21.15
N LEU A 58 -9.06 0.99 20.26
CA LEU A 58 -7.91 1.78 19.87
C LEU A 58 -8.06 3.26 20.24
N SER A 59 -6.94 3.90 20.47
CA SER A 59 -6.73 5.33 20.32
C SER A 59 -6.06 5.52 18.96
N ILE A 60 -6.82 6.01 17.97
CA ILE A 60 -6.40 6.06 16.58
C ILE A 60 -5.79 7.41 16.26
N GLY A 61 -4.54 7.38 15.77
CA GLY A 61 -3.89 8.55 15.18
C GLY A 61 -4.33 8.74 13.72
N TYR A 62 -4.71 9.95 13.33
CA TYR A 62 -5.19 10.22 11.98
C TYR A 62 -4.90 11.65 11.52
N ALA A 63 -4.84 11.84 10.22
CA ALA A 63 -4.90 13.15 9.57
C ALA A 63 -6.35 13.46 9.14
N ASP A 64 -6.75 14.75 9.24
CA ASP A 64 -8.09 15.22 8.86
C ASP A 64 -7.95 16.52 8.10
N LEU A 65 -8.11 16.47 6.77
CA LEU A 65 -7.88 17.57 5.85
C LEU A 65 -9.19 18.02 5.20
N GLY A 66 -9.20 19.28 4.77
CA GLY A 66 -10.32 19.83 4.02
C GLY A 66 -11.45 20.38 4.90
N PRO A 67 -12.59 20.75 4.31
CA PRO A 67 -13.68 21.40 5.03
C PRO A 67 -14.42 20.38 5.90
N ALA A 68 -14.68 20.73 7.17
CA ALA A 68 -15.34 19.85 8.14
C ALA A 68 -16.72 19.36 7.71
N LYS A 69 -17.41 20.08 6.82
CA LYS A 69 -18.73 19.72 6.26
C LYS A 69 -18.64 19.11 4.85
N GLY A 70 -17.44 18.87 4.34
CA GLY A 70 -17.23 18.23 3.05
C GLY A 70 -17.74 16.78 3.06
N GLU A 71 -18.03 16.26 1.88
CA GLU A 71 -18.28 14.82 1.73
C GLU A 71 -17.04 14.04 2.19
N VAL A 72 -17.27 13.00 3.02
CA VAL A 72 -16.14 12.32 3.68
C VAL A 72 -15.56 11.24 2.79
N VAL A 73 -14.23 11.29 2.67
CA VAL A 73 -13.40 10.24 2.09
C VAL A 73 -12.47 9.70 3.17
N ILE A 74 -12.43 8.39 3.36
CA ILE A 74 -11.47 7.72 4.25
C ILE A 74 -10.47 6.95 3.39
N LEU A 75 -9.17 7.25 3.58
CA LEU A 75 -8.07 6.66 2.83
C LEU A 75 -7.32 5.68 3.72
N LEU A 76 -7.28 4.40 3.32
CA LEU A 76 -6.78 3.29 4.11
C LEU A 76 -5.52 2.70 3.48
N HIS A 77 -4.39 2.81 4.19
CA HIS A 77 -3.09 2.29 3.72
C HIS A 77 -2.97 0.78 3.88
N GLY A 78 -1.96 0.19 3.25
CA GLY A 78 -1.61 -1.23 3.32
C GLY A 78 -0.38 -1.53 4.16
N TRP A 79 -0.01 -2.81 4.22
CA TRP A 79 1.24 -3.30 4.78
C TRP A 79 2.28 -3.48 3.66
N PRO A 80 3.53 -3.13 3.89
CA PRO A 80 4.16 -2.41 4.99
C PRO A 80 4.36 -0.92 4.67
N TYR A 81 3.26 -0.22 4.51
CA TYR A 81 3.20 1.23 4.20
C TYR A 81 2.55 2.00 5.36
N ASP A 82 2.24 3.29 5.14
CA ASP A 82 1.57 4.12 6.12
C ASP A 82 0.72 5.23 5.46
N ILE A 83 0.28 6.19 6.25
CA ILE A 83 -0.52 7.33 5.77
C ILE A 83 0.18 8.16 4.70
N ASN A 84 1.53 8.15 4.63
CA ASN A 84 2.29 8.89 3.62
C ASN A 84 2.06 8.38 2.19
N SER A 85 1.49 7.20 2.01
CA SER A 85 0.97 6.77 0.70
C SER A 85 -0.03 7.74 0.11
N TYR A 86 -0.70 8.51 0.96
CA TYR A 86 -1.71 9.50 0.58
C TYR A 86 -1.23 10.95 0.68
N ALA A 87 0.07 11.19 0.87
CA ALA A 87 0.60 12.53 1.05
C ALA A 87 0.33 13.48 -0.12
N GLN A 88 0.22 12.95 -1.35
CA GLN A 88 -0.17 13.72 -2.53
C GLN A 88 -1.66 13.64 -2.83
N VAL A 89 -2.33 12.56 -2.46
CA VAL A 89 -3.76 12.34 -2.72
C VAL A 89 -4.65 13.16 -1.78
N ALA A 90 -4.38 13.10 -0.46
CA ALA A 90 -5.25 13.73 0.53
C ALA A 90 -5.38 15.25 0.37
N PRO A 91 -4.30 16.03 0.14
CA PRO A 91 -4.43 17.46 -0.09
C PRO A 91 -5.19 17.79 -1.39
N GLN A 92 -5.05 16.99 -2.43
CA GLN A 92 -5.75 17.22 -3.69
C GLN A 92 -7.27 16.99 -3.57
N LEU A 93 -7.70 15.98 -2.82
CA LEU A 93 -9.12 15.76 -2.53
C LEU A 93 -9.66 16.87 -1.62
N ALA A 94 -8.90 17.26 -0.59
CA ALA A 94 -9.27 18.36 0.31
C ALA A 94 -9.46 19.68 -0.43
N ALA A 95 -8.57 20.00 -1.37
CA ALA A 95 -8.68 21.19 -2.24
C ALA A 95 -9.93 21.17 -3.15
N ARG A 96 -10.49 19.98 -3.40
CA ARG A 96 -11.74 19.79 -4.17
C ARG A 96 -13.00 19.75 -3.28
N GLY A 97 -12.84 20.07 -1.99
CA GLY A 97 -13.97 20.22 -1.07
C GLY A 97 -14.36 18.96 -0.29
N TYR A 98 -13.61 17.87 -0.40
CA TYR A 98 -13.82 16.67 0.42
C TYR A 98 -13.22 16.86 1.82
N ARG A 99 -13.86 16.28 2.83
CA ARG A 99 -13.22 16.04 4.12
C ARG A 99 -12.50 14.70 4.05
N VAL A 100 -11.18 14.72 4.18
CA VAL A 100 -10.33 13.54 3.98
C VAL A 100 -9.76 13.09 5.31
N ILE A 101 -10.08 11.85 5.69
CA ILE A 101 -9.59 11.20 6.91
C ILE A 101 -8.58 10.13 6.51
N VAL A 102 -7.39 10.19 7.09
CA VAL A 102 -6.32 9.21 6.81
C VAL A 102 -5.81 8.65 8.13
N PRO A 103 -6.35 7.52 8.60
CA PRO A 103 -5.92 6.92 9.86
C PRO A 103 -4.67 6.06 9.69
N HIS A 104 -3.85 6.01 10.74
CA HIS A 104 -2.96 4.88 10.94
C HIS A 104 -3.77 3.66 11.36
N LEU A 105 -3.62 2.56 10.64
CA LEU A 105 -4.23 1.28 11.02
C LEU A 105 -3.65 0.77 12.37
N ARG A 106 -4.30 -0.25 12.97
CA ARG A 106 -3.77 -0.91 14.17
C ARG A 106 -2.35 -1.40 13.94
N GLY A 107 -1.45 -1.15 14.90
CA GLY A 107 -0.04 -1.49 14.79
C GLY A 107 0.80 -0.54 13.93
N TYR A 108 0.31 0.68 13.63
CA TYR A 108 1.03 1.67 12.84
C TYR A 108 1.07 3.05 13.49
N GLY A 109 2.16 3.75 13.23
CA GLY A 109 2.35 5.16 13.60
C GLY A 109 1.96 5.46 15.04
N SER A 110 1.06 6.44 15.24
CA SER A 110 0.61 6.88 16.56
C SER A 110 -0.61 6.12 17.10
N THR A 111 -1.21 5.20 16.34
CA THR A 111 -2.32 4.37 16.83
C THR A 111 -1.86 3.44 17.95
N ARG A 112 -2.62 3.36 19.03
CA ARG A 112 -2.30 2.54 20.23
C ARG A 112 -3.53 1.78 20.70
N PHE A 113 -3.34 0.61 21.29
CA PHE A 113 -4.38 -0.07 22.04
C PHE A 113 -4.67 0.68 23.33
N ARG A 114 -5.95 0.82 23.68
CA ARG A 114 -6.41 1.50 24.90
C ARG A 114 -6.19 0.66 26.15
N SER A 115 -6.12 -0.67 26.01
CA SER A 115 -5.81 -1.59 27.09
C SER A 115 -4.63 -2.48 26.72
N ALA A 116 -3.78 -2.77 27.70
CA ALA A 116 -2.71 -3.75 27.56
C ALA A 116 -3.24 -5.17 27.38
N ASP A 117 -4.43 -5.45 27.93
CA ASP A 117 -5.07 -6.76 27.90
C ASP A 117 -5.75 -7.08 26.56
N THR A 118 -5.95 -6.09 25.69
CA THR A 118 -6.53 -6.33 24.36
C THR A 118 -5.55 -7.14 23.51
N PRO A 119 -5.96 -8.26 22.91
CA PRO A 119 -5.11 -9.05 22.04
C PRO A 119 -4.60 -8.24 20.85
N ARG A 120 -3.31 -8.43 20.49
CA ARG A 120 -2.70 -7.81 19.30
C ARG A 120 -3.11 -8.60 18.05
N ASN A 121 -4.38 -8.54 17.77
CA ASN A 121 -5.06 -9.27 16.72
C ASN A 121 -5.01 -8.49 15.39
N GLY A 122 -4.63 -9.17 14.31
CA GLY A 122 -4.59 -8.64 12.95
C GLY A 122 -5.57 -9.34 12.00
N GLU A 123 -6.61 -10.01 12.51
CA GLU A 123 -7.61 -10.63 11.64
C GLU A 123 -8.41 -9.59 10.84
N PRO A 124 -8.90 -9.94 9.63
CA PRO A 124 -9.52 -8.97 8.72
C PRO A 124 -10.75 -8.26 9.30
N ALA A 125 -11.62 -8.99 10.00
CA ALA A 125 -12.81 -8.40 10.63
C ALA A 125 -12.46 -7.38 11.72
N ALA A 126 -11.33 -7.57 12.43
CA ALA A 126 -10.88 -6.62 13.44
C ALA A 126 -10.44 -5.29 12.79
N LEU A 127 -9.68 -5.33 11.69
CA LEU A 127 -9.26 -4.12 10.96
C LEU A 127 -10.47 -3.36 10.39
N ALA A 128 -11.45 -4.07 9.85
CA ALA A 128 -12.67 -3.46 9.32
C ALA A 128 -13.53 -2.84 10.46
N SER A 129 -13.60 -3.51 11.61
CA SER A 129 -14.31 -3.00 12.79
C SER A 129 -13.66 -1.73 13.34
N ASP A 130 -12.33 -1.55 13.22
CA ASP A 130 -11.66 -0.31 13.57
C ASP A 130 -12.11 0.86 12.69
N VAL A 131 -12.33 0.61 11.39
CA VAL A 131 -12.84 1.64 10.47
C VAL A 131 -14.24 2.08 10.90
N ILE A 132 -15.12 1.15 11.23
CA ILE A 132 -16.46 1.46 11.74
C ILE A 132 -16.38 2.22 13.07
N ALA A 133 -15.55 1.76 14.01
CA ALA A 133 -15.36 2.44 15.29
C ALA A 133 -14.83 3.88 15.12
N LEU A 134 -13.90 4.08 14.18
CA LEU A 134 -13.40 5.42 13.81
C LEU A 134 -14.53 6.30 13.25
N MET A 135 -15.33 5.77 12.33
CA MET A 135 -16.48 6.49 11.78
C MET A 135 -17.48 6.89 12.88
N ASP A 136 -17.76 5.99 13.81
CA ASP A 136 -18.68 6.26 14.93
C ASP A 136 -18.12 7.34 15.87
N ALA A 137 -16.84 7.24 16.24
CA ALA A 137 -16.17 8.22 17.10
C ALA A 137 -16.13 9.62 16.47
N LEU A 138 -15.92 9.70 15.15
CA LEU A 138 -15.92 10.94 14.38
C LEU A 138 -17.32 11.41 13.96
N LYS A 139 -18.36 10.66 14.32
CA LYS A 139 -19.78 10.92 13.94
C LYS A 139 -19.95 11.01 12.42
N ILE A 140 -19.26 10.14 11.69
CA ILE A 140 -19.35 10.01 10.23
C ILE A 140 -20.40 8.94 9.92
N PRO A 141 -21.60 9.29 9.46
CA PRO A 141 -22.62 8.29 9.17
C PRO A 141 -22.30 7.46 7.94
N ARG A 142 -21.70 8.08 6.92
CA ARG A 142 -21.30 7.46 5.65
C ARG A 142 -20.05 8.11 5.10
N ALA A 143 -19.23 7.34 4.39
CA ALA A 143 -18.03 7.83 3.71
C ALA A 143 -17.80 7.09 2.38
N THR A 144 -17.06 7.70 1.46
CA THR A 144 -16.37 6.98 0.40
C THR A 144 -15.11 6.36 0.99
N LEU A 145 -14.91 5.07 0.81
CA LEU A 145 -13.72 4.36 1.27
C LEU A 145 -12.79 4.10 0.09
N ALA A 146 -11.51 4.40 0.27
CA ALA A 146 -10.51 4.12 -0.73
C ALA A 146 -9.26 3.49 -0.08
N GLY A 147 -8.74 2.41 -0.66
CA GLY A 147 -7.63 1.71 -0.06
C GLY A 147 -6.88 0.81 -1.03
N TYR A 148 -5.74 0.32 -0.57
CA TYR A 148 -4.95 -0.71 -1.22
C TYR A 148 -4.42 -1.70 -0.18
N ASP A 149 -4.11 -2.92 -0.58
CA ASP A 149 -3.63 -4.01 0.27
C ASP A 149 -4.52 -4.24 1.52
N TRP A 150 -4.01 -4.15 2.76
CA TRP A 150 -4.82 -4.27 3.97
C TRP A 150 -5.94 -3.22 4.04
N GLY A 151 -5.66 -2.01 3.54
CA GLY A 151 -6.65 -0.94 3.48
C GLY A 151 -7.80 -1.26 2.52
N ALA A 152 -7.50 -1.81 1.33
CA ALA A 152 -8.53 -2.26 0.41
C ALA A 152 -9.34 -3.41 0.99
N ARG A 153 -8.69 -4.40 1.62
CA ARG A 153 -9.39 -5.49 2.31
C ARG A 153 -10.33 -4.98 3.38
N SER A 154 -9.88 -4.04 4.21
CA SER A 154 -10.73 -3.44 5.25
C SER A 154 -11.90 -2.69 4.64
N ALA A 155 -11.68 -1.92 3.56
CA ALA A 155 -12.73 -1.22 2.85
C ALA A 155 -13.75 -2.17 2.19
N ASP A 156 -13.28 -3.25 1.55
CA ASP A 156 -14.13 -4.32 0.98
C ASP A 156 -15.04 -4.92 2.05
N ILE A 157 -14.47 -5.25 3.22
CA ILE A 157 -15.22 -5.85 4.33
C ILE A 157 -16.28 -4.86 4.86
N VAL A 158 -15.90 -3.59 5.06
CA VAL A 158 -16.87 -2.57 5.47
C VAL A 158 -17.99 -2.41 4.45
N ALA A 159 -17.66 -2.37 3.15
CA ALA A 159 -18.62 -2.25 2.07
C ALA A 159 -19.55 -3.48 1.95
N ALA A 160 -19.05 -4.67 2.28
CA ALA A 160 -19.82 -5.91 2.23
C ALA A 160 -20.74 -6.10 3.46
N LEU A 161 -20.25 -5.78 4.66
CA LEU A 161 -20.98 -6.05 5.91
C LEU A 161 -21.80 -4.84 6.41
N TRP A 162 -21.40 -3.61 6.06
CA TRP A 162 -22.09 -2.36 6.45
C TRP A 162 -22.28 -1.43 5.24
N PRO A 163 -22.97 -1.90 4.16
CA PRO A 163 -23.14 -1.12 2.93
C PRO A 163 -23.81 0.24 3.16
N GLU A 164 -24.65 0.36 4.18
CA GLU A 164 -25.30 1.62 4.57
C GLU A 164 -24.31 2.67 5.09
N ARG A 165 -23.10 2.26 5.49
CA ARG A 165 -22.01 3.16 5.95
C ARG A 165 -21.12 3.65 4.80
N VAL A 166 -21.27 3.10 3.58
CA VAL A 166 -20.39 3.37 2.44
C VAL A 166 -21.14 4.05 1.32
N ASN A 167 -20.65 5.21 0.86
CA ASN A 167 -21.17 5.91 -0.31
C ASN A 167 -20.65 5.26 -1.60
N ALA A 168 -19.34 5.04 -1.66
CA ALA A 168 -18.64 4.39 -2.76
C ALA A 168 -17.36 3.72 -2.26
N LEU A 169 -16.82 2.82 -3.06
CA LEU A 169 -15.59 2.08 -2.77
C LEU A 169 -14.58 2.27 -3.91
N VAL A 170 -13.31 2.51 -3.55
CA VAL A 170 -12.17 2.39 -4.46
C VAL A 170 -11.22 1.35 -3.86
N ALA A 171 -11.06 0.21 -4.53
CA ALA A 171 -10.27 -0.92 -4.03
C ALA A 171 -9.17 -1.30 -5.02
N VAL A 172 -7.91 -1.13 -4.61
CA VAL A 172 -6.76 -1.65 -5.38
C VAL A 172 -6.68 -3.15 -5.21
N SER A 173 -6.42 -3.86 -6.30
CA SER A 173 -6.38 -5.33 -6.43
C SER A 173 -7.74 -6.01 -6.23
N GLY A 174 -8.83 -5.24 -6.28
CA GLY A 174 -10.18 -5.73 -6.39
C GLY A 174 -10.76 -6.32 -5.11
N TYR A 175 -11.41 -7.47 -5.20
CA TYR A 175 -12.08 -8.13 -4.08
C TYR A 175 -11.09 -8.95 -3.24
N LEU A 176 -10.78 -8.48 -2.03
CA LEU A 176 -9.76 -9.06 -1.15
C LEU A 176 -10.33 -9.78 0.07
N ILE A 177 -11.66 -9.96 0.16
CA ILE A 177 -12.29 -10.75 1.23
C ILE A 177 -11.90 -12.21 1.05
N SER A 178 -11.39 -12.81 2.12
CA SER A 178 -10.98 -14.22 2.17
C SER A 178 -11.33 -14.83 3.53
N SER A 179 -11.16 -16.14 3.68
CA SER A 179 -11.37 -16.85 4.93
C SER A 179 -10.17 -17.72 5.29
N GLN A 180 -10.09 -18.15 6.55
CA GLN A 180 -9.08 -19.12 6.97
C GLN A 180 -9.20 -20.44 6.20
N GLU A 181 -10.42 -20.89 5.89
CA GLU A 181 -10.63 -22.10 5.10
C GLU A 181 -10.00 -21.99 3.70
N ALA A 182 -10.21 -20.84 3.04
CA ALA A 182 -9.59 -20.57 1.75
C ALA A 182 -8.06 -20.48 1.86
N GLY A 183 -7.55 -19.83 2.91
CA GLY A 183 -6.13 -19.65 3.15
C GLY A 183 -5.37 -20.95 3.48
N ARG A 184 -6.08 -22.00 3.91
CA ARG A 184 -5.48 -23.34 4.13
C ARG A 184 -5.31 -24.16 2.85
N LYS A 185 -5.94 -23.75 1.74
CA LYS A 185 -5.84 -24.46 0.46
C LYS A 185 -4.53 -24.07 -0.23
N PRO A 186 -3.70 -25.04 -0.65
CA PRO A 186 -2.45 -24.72 -1.34
C PRO A 186 -2.72 -24.05 -2.69
N LEU A 187 -1.86 -23.11 -3.05
CA LEU A 187 -1.84 -22.46 -4.35
C LEU A 187 -0.81 -23.12 -5.28
N PRO A 188 -0.83 -22.84 -6.59
CA PRO A 188 0.25 -23.26 -7.47
C PRO A 188 1.61 -22.71 -6.99
N PRO A 189 2.72 -23.45 -7.18
CA PRO A 189 4.04 -23.06 -6.64
C PRO A 189 4.49 -21.64 -6.97
N GLN A 190 4.17 -21.13 -8.15
CA GLN A 190 4.50 -19.77 -8.54
C GLN A 190 3.76 -18.72 -7.69
N ALA A 191 2.51 -18.97 -7.36
CA ALA A 191 1.74 -18.09 -6.47
C ALA A 191 2.24 -18.17 -5.03
N GLU A 192 2.57 -19.39 -4.55
CA GLU A 192 3.16 -19.60 -3.22
C GLU A 192 4.52 -18.85 -3.09
N LEU A 193 5.32 -18.85 -4.14
CA LEU A 193 6.58 -18.10 -4.17
C LEU A 193 6.37 -16.58 -3.98
N GLN A 194 5.31 -16.02 -4.53
CA GLN A 194 4.97 -14.61 -4.33
C GLN A 194 4.52 -14.33 -2.88
N TRP A 195 3.90 -15.32 -2.22
CA TRP A 195 3.46 -15.24 -0.83
C TRP A 195 4.49 -15.74 0.19
N TRP A 196 5.79 -15.87 -0.19
CA TRP A 196 6.86 -16.45 0.63
C TRP A 196 6.90 -15.93 2.07
N TYR A 197 6.60 -14.66 2.29
CA TYR A 197 6.63 -14.03 3.60
C TYR A 197 5.55 -14.55 4.56
N GLN A 198 4.45 -15.10 4.08
CA GLN A 198 3.45 -15.74 4.95
C GLN A 198 4.06 -16.96 5.66
N TYR A 199 4.86 -17.76 4.94
CA TYR A 199 5.56 -18.90 5.51
C TYR A 199 6.71 -18.48 6.41
N TYR A 200 7.36 -17.37 6.10
CA TYR A 200 8.35 -16.78 6.99
C TYR A 200 7.71 -16.41 8.33
N PHE A 201 6.60 -15.69 8.34
CA PHE A 201 5.85 -15.32 9.55
C PHE A 201 5.18 -16.50 10.25
N ALA A 202 4.99 -17.64 9.61
CA ALA A 202 4.48 -18.85 10.23
C ALA A 202 5.43 -19.42 11.31
N THR A 203 6.72 -19.07 11.26
CA THR A 203 7.78 -19.61 12.11
C THR A 203 8.25 -18.61 13.16
N ASP A 204 8.78 -19.13 14.29
CA ASP A 204 9.42 -18.29 15.33
C ASP A 204 10.68 -17.57 14.78
N ARG A 205 11.43 -18.25 13.90
CA ARG A 205 12.55 -17.63 13.19
C ARG A 205 12.09 -16.43 12.37
N GLY A 206 10.99 -16.53 11.65
CA GLY A 206 10.43 -15.46 10.84
C GLY A 206 9.95 -14.29 11.70
N ARG A 207 9.29 -14.57 12.82
CA ARG A 207 8.89 -13.56 13.80
C ARG A 207 10.11 -12.82 14.36
N ALA A 208 11.14 -13.54 14.80
CA ALA A 208 12.38 -12.95 15.32
C ALA A 208 13.08 -12.11 14.26
N GLY A 209 13.17 -12.62 13.01
CA GLY A 209 13.77 -11.89 11.90
C GLY A 209 13.02 -10.62 11.53
N TYR A 210 11.68 -10.66 11.48
CA TYR A 210 10.88 -9.45 11.25
C TYR A 210 11.03 -8.42 12.37
N THR A 211 11.09 -8.87 13.63
CA THR A 211 11.36 -7.98 14.77
C THR A 211 12.71 -7.26 14.64
N GLN A 212 13.74 -7.98 14.19
CA GLN A 212 15.10 -7.45 14.07
C GLN A 212 15.28 -6.56 12.84
N TYR A 213 14.60 -6.86 11.73
CA TYR A 213 14.85 -6.28 10.41
C TYR A 213 13.57 -5.69 9.78
N THR A 214 12.68 -5.11 10.60
CA THR A 214 11.37 -4.60 10.12
C THR A 214 11.50 -3.65 8.93
N HIS A 215 12.40 -2.68 9.00
CA HIS A 215 12.60 -1.69 7.93
C HIS A 215 13.22 -2.31 6.68
N ASP A 216 14.24 -3.16 6.81
CA ASP A 216 14.87 -3.82 5.66
C ASP A 216 13.87 -4.73 4.96
N PHE A 217 13.07 -5.45 5.74
CA PHE A 217 12.00 -6.29 5.23
C PHE A 217 10.94 -5.48 4.47
N ALA A 218 10.50 -4.37 5.04
CA ALA A 218 9.54 -3.48 4.40
C ALA A 218 10.08 -2.92 3.07
N ARG A 219 11.34 -2.47 3.05
CA ARG A 219 12.00 -1.99 1.83
C ARG A 219 12.04 -3.07 0.75
N GLN A 220 12.38 -4.30 1.13
CA GLN A 220 12.37 -5.43 0.19
C GLN A 220 10.97 -5.70 -0.37
N ILE A 221 9.93 -5.65 0.46
CA ILE A 221 8.55 -5.81 -0.01
C ILE A 221 8.18 -4.69 -0.99
N TRP A 222 8.52 -3.43 -0.70
CA TRP A 222 8.26 -2.33 -1.65
C TRP A 222 8.90 -2.57 -3.01
N GLN A 223 10.16 -3.00 -3.03
CA GLN A 223 10.90 -3.28 -4.26
C GLN A 223 10.30 -4.44 -5.06
N LEU A 224 9.83 -5.49 -4.38
CA LEU A 224 9.20 -6.64 -5.01
C LEU A 224 7.78 -6.32 -5.50
N ALA A 225 7.02 -5.57 -4.71
CA ALA A 225 5.63 -5.24 -5.02
C ALA A 225 5.50 -4.13 -6.07
N SER A 226 6.48 -3.22 -6.15
CA SER A 226 6.52 -2.11 -7.12
C SER A 226 7.86 -2.06 -7.84
N PRO A 227 8.18 -3.05 -8.70
CA PRO A 227 9.52 -3.24 -9.25
C PRO A 227 9.99 -2.12 -10.18
N ARG A 228 9.07 -1.33 -10.72
CA ARG A 228 9.37 -0.18 -11.59
C ARG A 228 9.40 1.15 -10.86
N TRP A 229 8.87 1.21 -9.65
CA TRP A 229 8.84 2.43 -8.86
C TRP A 229 10.22 2.78 -8.30
N LYS A 230 10.68 4.01 -8.57
CA LYS A 230 11.97 4.53 -8.11
C LYS A 230 11.76 5.49 -6.94
N PHE A 231 11.48 4.93 -5.76
CA PHE A 231 11.40 5.72 -4.54
C PHE A 231 12.80 5.99 -3.97
N ASP A 232 12.97 7.17 -3.37
CA ASP A 232 14.20 7.55 -2.67
C ASP A 232 14.18 7.12 -1.18
N ASP A 233 15.34 7.23 -0.53
CA ASP A 233 15.49 6.86 0.87
C ASP A 233 14.64 7.74 1.80
N ALA A 234 14.45 9.01 1.47
CA ALA A 234 13.64 9.92 2.26
C ALA A 234 12.15 9.53 2.21
N THR A 235 11.65 9.15 1.04
CA THR A 235 10.29 8.65 0.85
C THR A 235 10.05 7.36 1.66
N PHE A 236 10.98 6.42 1.59
CA PHE A 236 10.89 5.20 2.37
C PHE A 236 10.96 5.47 3.88
N ALA A 237 11.94 6.27 4.33
CA ALA A 237 12.16 6.56 5.75
C ALA A 237 10.93 7.21 6.41
N ARG A 238 10.22 8.09 5.69
CA ARG A 238 8.99 8.71 6.20
C ARG A 238 7.92 7.67 6.55
N SER A 239 7.71 6.70 5.68
CA SER A 239 6.74 5.63 5.92
C SER A 239 7.25 4.60 6.92
N ALA A 240 8.54 4.25 6.86
CA ALA A 240 9.13 3.25 7.74
C ALA A 240 9.03 3.62 9.22
N ALA A 241 9.06 4.92 9.56
CA ALA A 241 8.88 5.39 10.94
C ALA A 241 7.54 4.94 11.57
N ALA A 242 6.49 4.71 10.78
CA ALA A 242 5.22 4.20 11.29
C ALA A 242 5.29 2.73 11.72
N LEU A 243 6.27 1.99 11.23
CA LEU A 243 6.49 0.56 11.55
C LEU A 243 7.19 0.39 12.92
N ASP A 244 7.71 1.46 13.52
CA ASP A 244 8.29 1.47 14.88
C ASP A 244 7.19 1.42 15.97
N ASN A 245 5.93 1.33 15.59
CA ASN A 245 4.84 1.12 16.53
C ASN A 245 5.07 -0.18 17.33
N PRO A 246 4.98 -0.14 18.69
CA PRO A 246 5.32 -1.29 19.53
C PRO A 246 4.46 -2.54 19.28
N ASP A 247 3.26 -2.35 18.72
CA ASP A 247 2.34 -3.45 18.43
C ASP A 247 2.49 -3.99 16.98
N HIS A 248 3.30 -3.32 16.14
CA HIS A 248 3.38 -3.59 14.70
C HIS A 248 3.71 -5.06 14.38
N VAL A 249 4.80 -5.56 14.93
CA VAL A 249 5.26 -6.93 14.64
C VAL A 249 4.22 -7.97 15.06
N ALA A 250 3.63 -7.78 16.24
CA ALA A 250 2.61 -8.72 16.75
C ALA A 250 1.38 -8.77 15.83
N ILE A 251 0.89 -7.60 15.40
CA ILE A 251 -0.27 -7.48 14.50
C ILE A 251 0.01 -8.12 13.14
N VAL A 252 1.17 -7.79 12.54
CA VAL A 252 1.54 -8.31 11.21
C VAL A 252 1.71 -9.82 11.23
N VAL A 253 2.46 -10.33 12.18
CA VAL A 253 2.67 -11.78 12.32
C VAL A 253 1.34 -12.49 12.58
N HIS A 254 0.47 -11.91 13.44
CA HIS A 254 -0.86 -12.49 13.70
C HIS A 254 -1.69 -12.54 12.41
N ASN A 255 -1.77 -11.44 11.62
CA ASN A 255 -2.55 -11.39 10.38
C ASN A 255 -2.17 -12.53 9.42
N TYR A 256 -0.88 -12.71 9.15
CA TYR A 256 -0.43 -13.73 8.20
C TYR A 256 -0.53 -15.14 8.76
N ARG A 257 -0.33 -15.35 10.07
CA ARG A 257 -0.58 -16.64 10.72
C ARG A 257 -2.06 -16.99 10.72
N TRP A 258 -2.93 -16.03 11.01
CA TRP A 258 -4.39 -16.21 10.97
C TRP A 258 -4.84 -16.65 9.57
N ARG A 259 -4.35 -16.02 8.52
CA ARG A 259 -4.67 -16.38 7.12
C ARG A 259 -4.30 -17.83 6.78
N LEU A 260 -3.24 -18.35 7.35
CA LEU A 260 -2.80 -19.73 7.19
C LEU A 260 -3.49 -20.71 8.17
N GLY A 261 -4.37 -20.23 9.04
CA GLY A 261 -5.00 -21.03 10.09
C GLY A 261 -4.05 -21.46 11.20
N LEU A 262 -2.97 -20.69 11.43
CA LEU A 262 -1.94 -20.91 12.45
C LEU A 262 -2.07 -19.99 13.66
N ALA A 263 -3.10 -19.15 13.68
CA ALA A 263 -3.48 -18.31 14.81
C ALA A 263 -5.00 -18.24 14.90
N GLU A 264 -5.52 -18.20 16.13
CA GLU A 264 -6.94 -18.02 16.40
C GLU A 264 -7.32 -16.55 16.28
N GLY A 265 -8.56 -16.28 15.84
CA GLY A 265 -9.18 -14.95 15.93
C GLY A 265 -9.80 -14.70 17.31
N GLU A 266 -10.23 -13.48 17.56
CA GLU A 266 -10.98 -13.15 18.77
C GLU A 266 -12.45 -13.58 18.66
N PRO A 267 -13.03 -14.17 19.73
CA PRO A 267 -14.43 -14.61 19.71
C PRO A 267 -15.44 -13.51 19.32
N LYS A 268 -15.15 -12.24 19.63
CA LYS A 268 -16.04 -11.11 19.30
C LYS A 268 -16.15 -10.87 17.79
N TYR A 269 -15.19 -11.31 16.97
CA TYR A 269 -15.22 -11.19 15.52
C TYR A 269 -15.67 -12.48 14.81
N ALA A 270 -15.85 -13.59 15.53
CA ALA A 270 -16.15 -14.89 14.92
C ALA A 270 -17.39 -14.88 14.02
N ALA A 271 -18.46 -14.16 14.42
CA ALA A 271 -19.66 -14.04 13.59
C ALA A 271 -19.43 -13.25 12.29
N LEU A 272 -18.58 -12.22 12.32
CA LEU A 272 -18.20 -11.45 11.14
C LEU A 272 -17.34 -12.28 10.19
N GLU A 273 -16.36 -13.01 10.74
CA GLU A 273 -15.51 -13.91 9.94
C GLU A 273 -16.30 -15.05 9.28
N GLN A 274 -17.35 -15.57 9.95
CA GLN A 274 -18.28 -16.54 9.36
C GLN A 274 -19.06 -15.94 8.17
N GLN A 275 -19.49 -14.67 8.27
CA GLN A 275 -20.15 -13.98 7.16
C GLN A 275 -19.18 -13.77 6.00
N LEU A 276 -17.94 -13.36 6.29
CA LEU A 276 -16.89 -13.13 5.29
C LEU A 276 -16.49 -14.45 4.59
N ALA A 277 -16.52 -15.58 5.29
CA ALA A 277 -16.25 -16.89 4.70
C ALA A 277 -17.25 -17.29 3.60
N GLN A 278 -18.44 -16.67 3.57
CA GLN A 278 -19.42 -16.84 2.49
C GLN A 278 -19.09 -16.00 1.25
N ALA A 279 -18.00 -15.22 1.30
CA ALA A 279 -17.57 -14.31 0.25
C ALA A 279 -18.74 -13.40 -0.24
N PRO A 280 -19.33 -12.56 0.67
CA PRO A 280 -20.50 -11.73 0.40
C PRO A 280 -20.24 -10.78 -0.77
N ALA A 281 -21.30 -10.47 -1.54
CA ALA A 281 -21.22 -9.48 -2.60
C ALA A 281 -21.13 -8.05 -2.03
N ILE A 282 -20.42 -7.18 -2.76
CA ILE A 282 -20.37 -5.74 -2.49
C ILE A 282 -21.40 -5.05 -3.41
N THR A 283 -22.34 -4.36 -2.80
CA THR A 283 -23.49 -3.75 -3.49
C THR A 283 -23.34 -2.25 -3.74
N VAL A 284 -22.37 -1.62 -3.09
CA VAL A 284 -22.11 -0.18 -3.23
C VAL A 284 -21.41 0.13 -4.56
N PRO A 285 -21.54 1.35 -5.11
CA PRO A 285 -20.80 1.79 -6.28
C PRO A 285 -19.29 1.60 -6.06
N THR A 286 -18.62 0.91 -6.99
CA THR A 286 -17.23 0.50 -6.80
C THR A 286 -16.39 0.73 -8.05
N ILE A 287 -15.19 1.29 -7.84
CA ILE A 287 -14.10 1.27 -8.84
C ILE A 287 -12.96 0.42 -8.28
N THR A 288 -12.61 -0.65 -8.99
CA THR A 288 -11.39 -1.40 -8.67
C THR A 288 -10.23 -0.92 -9.55
N ILE A 289 -9.03 -0.93 -8.97
CA ILE A 289 -7.81 -0.45 -9.62
C ILE A 289 -6.77 -1.56 -9.61
N GLU A 290 -6.01 -1.67 -10.69
CA GLU A 290 -4.78 -2.47 -10.76
C GLU A 290 -3.67 -1.68 -11.44
N GLY A 291 -2.42 -1.85 -10.99
CA GLY A 291 -1.24 -1.34 -11.66
C GLY A 291 -0.72 -2.34 -12.69
N ASP A 292 -0.29 -1.88 -13.86
CA ASP A 292 0.24 -2.72 -14.95
C ASP A 292 1.57 -3.42 -14.62
N ALA A 293 2.21 -3.02 -13.52
CA ALA A 293 3.47 -3.59 -13.02
C ALA A 293 3.38 -4.02 -11.55
N ASN A 294 2.17 -4.33 -11.04
CA ASN A 294 2.02 -4.82 -9.67
C ASN A 294 2.71 -6.18 -9.50
N GLY A 295 3.78 -6.20 -8.71
CA GLY A 295 4.54 -7.41 -8.37
C GLY A 295 4.00 -8.19 -7.17
N ALA A 296 3.05 -7.61 -6.43
CA ALA A 296 2.40 -8.31 -5.33
C ALA A 296 1.36 -9.32 -5.85
N PRO A 297 1.10 -10.42 -5.13
CA PRO A 297 0.06 -11.36 -5.50
C PRO A 297 -1.33 -10.70 -5.47
N HIS A 298 -2.05 -10.79 -6.58
CA HIS A 298 -3.39 -10.23 -6.72
C HIS A 298 -4.26 -11.09 -7.64
N PRO A 299 -5.59 -11.15 -7.42
CA PRO A 299 -6.49 -11.87 -8.29
C PRO A 299 -6.69 -11.11 -9.62
N GLN A 300 -6.94 -11.83 -10.70
CA GLN A 300 -7.29 -11.20 -11.97
C GLN A 300 -8.72 -10.65 -11.93
N PRO A 301 -9.02 -9.51 -12.61
CA PRO A 301 -10.33 -8.86 -12.57
C PRO A 301 -11.50 -9.80 -12.89
N GLN A 302 -11.31 -10.72 -13.83
CA GLN A 302 -12.32 -11.71 -14.25
C GLN A 302 -12.73 -12.66 -13.11
N ALA A 303 -11.81 -12.90 -12.15
CA ALA A 303 -12.07 -13.80 -11.04
C ALA A 303 -12.98 -13.19 -9.97
N TYR A 304 -13.05 -11.86 -9.88
CA TYR A 304 -13.77 -11.19 -8.82
C TYR A 304 -14.85 -10.19 -9.27
N ALA A 305 -14.91 -9.81 -10.54
CA ALA A 305 -15.85 -8.80 -11.04
C ALA A 305 -17.31 -9.11 -10.65
N GLY A 306 -17.72 -10.39 -10.68
CA GLY A 306 -19.04 -10.83 -10.26
C GLY A 306 -19.37 -10.66 -8.78
N LYS A 307 -18.39 -10.28 -7.94
CA LYS A 307 -18.59 -9.95 -6.53
C LYS A 307 -19.13 -8.53 -6.30
N PHE A 308 -18.98 -7.66 -7.30
CA PHE A 308 -19.49 -6.30 -7.27
C PHE A 308 -20.84 -6.26 -8.03
N THR A 309 -21.94 -6.19 -7.29
CA THR A 309 -23.29 -6.26 -7.86
C THR A 309 -23.98 -4.89 -7.99
N GLY A 310 -23.34 -3.83 -7.46
CA GLY A 310 -23.73 -2.44 -7.70
C GLY A 310 -23.16 -1.89 -9.02
N LYS A 311 -23.10 -0.55 -9.14
CA LYS A 311 -22.38 0.08 -10.24
C LYS A 311 -20.89 -0.25 -10.10
N TYR A 312 -20.31 -0.84 -11.14
CA TYR A 312 -18.95 -1.35 -11.07
C TYR A 312 -18.14 -0.93 -12.30
N GLU A 313 -16.91 -0.52 -12.05
CA GLU A 313 -15.89 -0.22 -13.06
C GLU A 313 -14.54 -0.80 -12.62
N HIS A 314 -13.74 -1.26 -13.58
CA HIS A 314 -12.34 -1.63 -13.35
C HIS A 314 -11.41 -0.72 -14.13
N ARG A 315 -10.30 -0.30 -13.52
CA ARG A 315 -9.26 0.53 -14.15
C ARG A 315 -7.90 -0.11 -14.00
N THR A 316 -7.15 -0.15 -15.10
CA THR A 316 -5.72 -0.45 -15.06
C THR A 316 -4.95 0.86 -15.17
N PHE A 317 -4.05 1.13 -14.22
CA PHE A 317 -3.14 2.25 -14.29
C PHE A 317 -1.88 1.80 -15.01
N GLU A 318 -1.60 2.42 -16.14
CA GLU A 318 -0.48 2.09 -17.03
C GLU A 318 0.74 2.98 -16.76
N GLY A 319 1.90 2.57 -17.26
CA GLY A 319 3.16 3.32 -17.12
C GLY A 319 4.14 2.72 -16.10
N GLY A 320 3.91 1.46 -15.70
CA GLY A 320 4.79 0.77 -14.76
C GLY A 320 4.36 0.95 -13.31
N ILE A 321 3.08 1.18 -13.08
CA ILE A 321 2.49 1.36 -11.76
C ILE A 321 2.44 0.02 -11.04
N GLY A 322 2.98 0.00 -9.81
CA GLY A 322 3.06 -1.19 -8.98
C GLY A 322 1.91 -1.30 -7.98
N HIS A 323 2.26 -1.73 -6.78
CA HIS A 323 1.32 -2.11 -5.72
C HIS A 323 0.73 -0.92 -4.94
N ASN A 324 1.37 0.24 -4.99
CA ASN A 324 0.96 1.44 -4.25
C ASN A 324 0.50 2.57 -5.19
N PRO A 325 -0.59 2.38 -5.97
CA PRO A 325 -1.10 3.39 -6.89
C PRO A 325 -1.32 4.78 -6.27
N PRO A 326 -1.73 4.93 -4.99
CA PRO A 326 -1.86 6.26 -4.37
C PRO A 326 -0.56 7.07 -4.38
N GLN A 327 0.59 6.41 -4.32
CA GLN A 327 1.90 7.06 -4.29
C GLN A 327 2.59 7.05 -5.66
N GLU A 328 2.31 6.03 -6.49
CA GLU A 328 2.91 5.85 -7.80
C GLU A 328 2.17 6.62 -8.91
N ALA A 329 0.85 6.83 -8.76
CA ALA A 329 -0.02 7.54 -9.70
C ALA A 329 -1.09 8.38 -8.97
N PRO A 330 -0.69 9.35 -8.13
CA PRO A 330 -1.59 10.06 -7.21
C PRO A 330 -2.74 10.78 -7.93
N GLU A 331 -2.50 11.41 -9.08
CA GLU A 331 -3.53 12.11 -9.85
C GLU A 331 -4.61 11.14 -10.38
N ALA A 332 -4.19 9.99 -10.91
CA ALA A 332 -5.12 8.97 -11.39
C ALA A 332 -5.93 8.37 -10.22
N PHE A 333 -5.29 8.19 -9.06
CA PHE A 333 -5.98 7.70 -7.87
C PHE A 333 -7.00 8.74 -7.34
N VAL A 334 -6.64 10.01 -7.29
CA VAL A 334 -7.57 11.12 -6.95
C VAL A 334 -8.77 11.11 -7.88
N GLN A 335 -8.55 10.99 -9.19
CA GLN A 335 -9.64 10.97 -10.16
C GLN A 335 -10.55 9.74 -9.96
N ALA A 336 -10.00 8.57 -9.65
CA ALA A 336 -10.79 7.38 -9.37
C ALA A 336 -11.69 7.56 -8.12
N VAL A 337 -11.18 8.23 -7.07
CA VAL A 337 -11.97 8.52 -5.87
C VAL A 337 -13.13 9.47 -6.20
N ILE A 338 -12.87 10.54 -6.98
CA ILE A 338 -13.90 11.50 -7.41
C ILE A 338 -14.96 10.81 -8.26
N ASP A 339 -14.54 10.00 -9.22
CA ASP A 339 -15.47 9.30 -10.10
C ASP A 339 -16.33 8.28 -9.33
N ALA A 340 -15.77 7.58 -8.35
CA ALA A 340 -16.51 6.68 -7.49
C ALA A 340 -17.60 7.43 -6.69
N THR A 341 -17.29 8.62 -6.16
CA THR A 341 -18.31 9.45 -5.48
C THR A 341 -19.41 9.91 -6.45
N HIS A 342 -19.06 10.26 -7.68
CA HIS A 342 -20.03 10.62 -8.71
C HIS A 342 -20.92 9.43 -9.11
N LEU A 343 -20.35 8.22 -9.20
CA LEU A 343 -21.14 7.00 -9.44
C LEU A 343 -22.22 6.79 -8.35
N ALA A 344 -21.91 7.14 -7.10
CA ALA A 344 -22.87 7.07 -6.00
C ALA A 344 -24.03 8.06 -6.16
N HIS A 345 -23.75 9.27 -6.64
CA HIS A 345 -24.76 10.33 -6.81
C HIS A 345 -25.55 10.23 -8.12
N ALA A 346 -25.03 9.53 -9.14
CA ALA A 346 -25.75 9.35 -10.39
C ALA A 346 -27.05 8.59 -10.13
N LYS A 347 -28.20 9.28 -10.28
CA LYS A 347 -29.53 8.67 -10.19
C LYS A 347 -29.54 7.44 -11.11
N GLY A 348 -29.93 6.29 -10.58
CA GLY A 348 -30.13 5.10 -11.41
C GLY A 348 -31.13 5.46 -12.51
N GLY A 349 -30.64 5.58 -13.74
CA GLY A 349 -31.53 5.65 -14.89
C GLY A 349 -32.35 4.37 -14.90
N ALA A 350 -33.65 4.52 -14.69
CA ALA A 350 -34.59 3.44 -14.86
C ALA A 350 -34.39 2.88 -16.30
N ARG A 351 -33.97 1.61 -16.39
CA ARG A 351 -34.11 0.84 -17.62
C ARG A 351 -35.41 0.08 -17.58
#